data_d7500498cf7caf05a4ab3fe0dea9214b
#
_entry.id   d7500498cf7caf05a4ab3fe0dea9214b
#
_cell.length_a   1.000
_cell.length_b   1.000
_cell.length_c   1.000
_cell.angle_alpha   90.00
_cell.angle_beta   90.00
_cell.angle_gamma   90.00
#
_symmetry.space_group_name_H-M   'P 1'
#
loop_
_entity.id
_entity.type
_entity.pdbx_description
1 polymer ?
#
loop_
_entity_poly.entity_id
_entity_poly.type
_entity_poly.pdbx_seq_one_letter_code
_entity_poly.pdbx_strand_id
1 'polypeptide(L)'
;MNLSKRQDLREASDNRFFRIGAAAVFSLTALYVFFMIATRFTVNSDNMYFILAAEDMLDGNWTLAGWRGGFFSALTGDILWALPLRLVLGRKAALYLIGPISCGLVAAFAFLTLRSERQTAIKPGWVCFAALLPVALIPRALWHSMATVGMHAVAIAQIFALVWLASRLTDRPSEPSALSWVGFAVCVALGCVADGFVLYFFAAPCLVVAAADAVSLRRRRALKLGAAALGGVFLSKAFLIWLERSGGLTLTATKNGVIGVADLGRYLMNGADTWLRLFTRKPWLAVPELTPVEWIGAGAMALFTAGMAARCGVRLIRDWRGGATADKLLFFGGGAVVASFTLTDVTQGEAAFRYLAPAYFLWMELAVRATPRLSPGWRRNAVLTALVLIGWSNLSAEFRASPPGDDRLVELADALKDRGAARIYGTYWESAALNYYSGNRIQAAPIVYENGTIGPAVASRADWYRGGFNARCLLVDETQRDGLTNARIEAFFGPADEFLLYNQAEIRCYDVNLSEIMERNGIDEF
;
A
#
# COMPACT_ATOMS: atom_id res chain seq x y z
N MET A 1 -3.43 31.90 -46.34
CA MET A 1 -3.85 31.52 -44.98
C MET A 1 -4.15 32.79 -44.20
N ASN A 2 -5.43 32.99 -43.81
CA ASN A 2 -5.97 34.25 -43.27
C ASN A 2 -5.28 34.60 -41.95
N LEU A 3 -4.91 35.86 -41.72
CA LEU A 3 -4.23 36.35 -40.53
C LEU A 3 -5.00 36.01 -39.21
N SER A 4 -6.34 36.02 -39.29
CA SER A 4 -7.20 35.60 -38.17
C SER A 4 -6.97 34.13 -37.76
N LYS A 5 -6.84 33.22 -38.73
CA LYS A 5 -6.56 31.79 -38.45
C LYS A 5 -5.19 31.58 -37.84
N ARG A 6 -4.21 32.46 -38.10
CA ARG A 6 -2.88 32.40 -37.45
C ARG A 6 -2.92 32.92 -36.01
N GLN A 7 -3.75 33.92 -35.74
CA GLN A 7 -3.96 34.42 -34.36
C GLN A 7 -4.67 33.40 -33.51
N ASP A 8 -5.78 32.80 -34.00
CA ASP A 8 -6.52 31.75 -33.29
C ASP A 8 -5.64 30.52 -32.96
N LEU A 9 -4.73 30.14 -33.88
CA LEU A 9 -3.81 29.03 -33.67
C LEU A 9 -2.70 29.37 -32.63
N ARG A 10 -2.22 30.63 -32.57
CA ARG A 10 -1.28 31.08 -31.55
C ARG A 10 -1.92 31.13 -30.17
N GLU A 11 -3.10 31.75 -30.05
CA GLU A 11 -3.83 31.79 -28.76
C GLU A 11 -4.21 30.37 -28.25
N ALA A 12 -4.58 29.45 -29.15
CA ALA A 12 -4.83 28.07 -28.81
C ALA A 12 -3.55 27.32 -28.35
N SER A 13 -2.41 27.62 -29.00
CA SER A 13 -1.09 27.10 -28.61
C SER A 13 -0.65 27.61 -27.26
N ASP A 14 -0.70 28.92 -27.04
CA ASP A 14 -0.28 29.56 -25.78
C ASP A 14 -1.14 29.08 -24.60
N ASN A 15 -2.44 28.93 -24.82
CA ASN A 15 -3.36 28.35 -23.85
C ASN A 15 -3.03 26.87 -23.53
N ARG A 16 -2.52 26.12 -24.49
CA ARG A 16 -2.12 24.72 -24.32
C ARG A 16 -0.83 24.63 -23.49
N PHE A 17 0.19 25.42 -23.83
CA PHE A 17 1.45 25.48 -23.06
C PHE A 17 1.23 25.95 -21.64
N PHE A 18 0.42 26.99 -21.43
CA PHE A 18 0.06 27.46 -20.10
C PHE A 18 -0.62 26.38 -19.25
N ARG A 19 -1.58 25.63 -19.83
CA ARG A 19 -2.27 24.53 -19.15
C ARG A 19 -1.34 23.38 -18.80
N ILE A 20 -0.42 23.03 -19.69
CA ILE A 20 0.59 21.99 -19.43
C ILE A 20 1.54 22.45 -18.32
N GLY A 21 2.02 23.68 -18.39
CA GLY A 21 2.87 24.27 -17.36
C GLY A 21 2.19 24.32 -15.98
N ALA A 22 0.95 24.80 -15.93
CA ALA A 22 0.17 24.83 -14.70
C ALA A 22 -0.07 23.43 -14.12
N ALA A 23 -0.40 22.42 -14.95
CA ALA A 23 -0.56 21.06 -14.53
C ALA A 23 0.75 20.45 -14.01
N ALA A 24 1.88 20.74 -14.67
CA ALA A 24 3.19 20.28 -14.22
C ALA A 24 3.58 20.90 -12.87
N VAL A 25 3.42 22.21 -12.71
CA VAL A 25 3.70 22.91 -11.44
C VAL A 25 2.83 22.34 -10.32
N PHE A 26 1.52 22.14 -10.58
CA PHE A 26 0.62 21.57 -9.59
C PHE A 26 1.02 20.15 -9.20
N SER A 27 1.37 19.30 -10.18
CA SER A 27 1.78 17.92 -9.94
C SER A 27 3.09 17.85 -9.15
N LEU A 28 4.07 18.69 -9.48
CA LEU A 28 5.34 18.77 -8.75
C LEU A 28 5.14 19.29 -7.32
N THR A 29 4.26 20.28 -7.14
CA THR A 29 3.91 20.79 -5.80
C THR A 29 3.22 19.71 -4.97
N ALA A 30 2.28 18.99 -5.55
CA ALA A 30 1.61 17.87 -4.87
C ALA A 30 2.62 16.78 -4.49
N LEU A 31 3.48 16.36 -5.42
CA LEU A 31 4.54 15.37 -5.17
C LEU A 31 5.47 15.83 -4.03
N TYR A 32 5.88 17.10 -4.04
CA TYR A 32 6.70 17.68 -2.99
C TYR A 32 6.00 17.68 -1.63
N VAL A 33 4.72 18.08 -1.57
CA VAL A 33 3.92 18.03 -0.34
C VAL A 33 3.82 16.61 0.21
N PHE A 34 3.54 15.63 -0.65
CA PHE A 34 3.50 14.21 -0.24
C PHE A 34 4.87 13.71 0.23
N PHE A 35 5.94 14.10 -0.44
CA PHE A 35 7.30 13.78 -0.02
C PHE A 35 7.61 14.36 1.37
N MET A 36 7.26 15.63 1.61
CA MET A 36 7.44 16.27 2.91
C MET A 36 6.64 15.59 4.03
N ILE A 37 5.47 15.06 3.71
CA ILE A 37 4.68 14.25 4.65
C ILE A 37 5.37 12.89 4.88
N ALA A 38 5.81 12.22 3.82
CA ALA A 38 6.48 10.93 3.91
C ALA A 38 7.71 10.98 4.82
N THR A 39 8.51 12.05 4.74
CA THR A 39 9.72 12.23 5.58
C THR A 39 9.41 12.45 7.06
N ARG A 40 8.15 12.61 7.45
CA ARG A 40 7.73 12.77 8.84
C ARG A 40 7.38 11.46 9.53
N PHE A 41 7.28 10.36 8.79
CA PHE A 41 6.98 9.05 9.34
C PHE A 41 8.26 8.32 9.74
N THR A 42 8.22 7.65 10.89
CA THR A 42 9.29 6.75 11.32
C THR A 42 9.47 5.61 10.33
N VAL A 43 10.70 5.32 10.03
CA VAL A 43 11.09 4.13 9.29
C VAL A 43 11.04 2.92 10.21
N ASN A 44 10.46 1.84 9.77
CA ASN A 44 10.40 0.57 10.47
C ASN A 44 10.74 -0.60 9.52
N SER A 45 10.72 -1.81 10.02
CA SER A 45 11.06 -2.98 9.22
C SER A 45 10.11 -3.22 8.04
N ASP A 46 8.83 -2.89 8.17
CA ASP A 46 7.88 -2.98 7.05
C ASP A 46 8.28 -2.11 5.87
N ASN A 47 8.91 -0.96 6.12
CA ASN A 47 9.37 -0.07 5.06
C ASN A 47 10.74 -0.48 4.52
N MET A 48 11.66 -0.82 5.43
CA MET A 48 13.06 -1.07 5.06
C MET A 48 13.29 -2.39 4.36
N TYR A 49 12.48 -3.40 4.63
CA TYR A 49 12.55 -4.68 3.95
C TYR A 49 12.63 -4.53 2.42
N PHE A 50 11.75 -3.71 1.83
CA PHE A 50 11.68 -3.53 0.37
C PHE A 50 12.91 -2.84 -0.21
N ILE A 51 13.50 -1.93 0.55
CA ILE A 51 14.73 -1.24 0.15
C ILE A 51 15.93 -2.18 0.24
N LEU A 52 16.04 -2.95 1.33
CA LEU A 52 17.11 -3.93 1.50
C LEU A 52 17.02 -5.06 0.47
N ALA A 53 15.83 -5.54 0.16
CA ALA A 53 15.60 -6.52 -0.89
C ALA A 53 15.97 -5.96 -2.29
N ALA A 54 15.64 -4.69 -2.57
CA ALA A 54 16.04 -4.03 -3.80
C ALA A 54 17.57 -3.88 -3.89
N GLU A 55 18.26 -3.58 -2.80
CA GLU A 55 19.72 -3.52 -2.75
C GLU A 55 20.35 -4.88 -3.04
N ASP A 56 19.83 -5.95 -2.43
CA ASP A 56 20.30 -7.30 -2.69
C ASP A 56 20.10 -7.74 -4.16
N MET A 57 19.00 -7.29 -4.78
CA MET A 57 18.80 -7.47 -6.23
C MET A 57 19.85 -6.70 -7.06
N LEU A 58 20.22 -5.48 -6.68
CA LEU A 58 21.27 -4.72 -7.34
C LEU A 58 22.65 -5.37 -7.18
N ASP A 59 22.87 -6.08 -6.08
CA ASP A 59 24.08 -6.88 -5.82
C ASP A 59 24.05 -8.24 -6.54
N GLY A 60 23.02 -8.52 -7.35
CA GLY A 60 22.92 -9.68 -8.25
C GLY A 60 21.96 -10.78 -7.81
N ASN A 61 21.32 -10.68 -6.65
CA ASN A 61 20.35 -11.66 -6.17
C ASN A 61 18.92 -11.38 -6.70
N TRP A 62 18.75 -11.53 -8.03
CA TRP A 62 17.49 -11.17 -8.72
C TRP A 62 16.27 -11.99 -8.31
N THR A 63 16.47 -13.19 -7.80
CA THR A 63 15.39 -14.05 -7.30
C THR A 63 15.13 -13.89 -5.82
N LEU A 64 15.91 -13.05 -5.15
CA LEU A 64 15.90 -12.90 -3.70
C LEU A 64 16.10 -14.24 -2.98
N ALA A 65 17.06 -15.04 -3.47
CA ALA A 65 17.39 -16.32 -2.90
C ALA A 65 17.76 -16.18 -1.42
N GLY A 66 17.18 -17.06 -0.59
CA GLY A 66 17.33 -17.03 0.86
C GLY A 66 16.52 -15.95 1.59
N TRP A 67 15.75 -15.11 0.89
CA TRP A 67 14.84 -14.16 1.56
C TRP A 67 13.52 -14.82 1.95
N ARG A 68 13.04 -14.45 3.14
CA ARG A 68 11.70 -14.76 3.64
C ARG A 68 10.86 -13.48 3.65
N GLY A 69 9.93 -13.38 2.72
CA GLY A 69 8.97 -12.28 2.65
C GLY A 69 7.78 -12.46 3.60
N GLY A 70 6.95 -11.42 3.68
CA GLY A 70 5.65 -11.46 4.33
C GLY A 70 4.60 -12.18 3.48
N PHE A 71 3.35 -11.75 3.58
CA PHE A 71 2.20 -12.37 2.91
C PHE A 71 2.15 -12.10 1.39
N PHE A 72 2.94 -11.18 0.89
CA PHE A 72 3.03 -10.80 -0.53
C PHE A 72 4.49 -10.57 -0.92
N SER A 73 4.79 -10.80 -2.18
CA SER A 73 6.18 -10.76 -2.63
C SER A 73 6.72 -9.33 -2.77
N ALA A 74 5.87 -8.37 -3.04
CA ALA A 74 6.19 -7.00 -3.44
C ALA A 74 7.18 -6.91 -4.63
N LEU A 75 7.57 -8.03 -5.22
CA LEU A 75 8.64 -8.12 -6.21
C LEU A 75 8.39 -7.20 -7.41
N THR A 76 7.21 -7.28 -8.01
CA THR A 76 6.80 -6.43 -9.15
C THR A 76 6.08 -5.14 -8.71
N GLY A 77 6.06 -4.88 -7.42
CA GLY A 77 5.54 -3.69 -6.78
C GLY A 77 6.66 -2.84 -6.18
N ASP A 78 6.63 -2.72 -4.85
CA ASP A 78 7.52 -1.83 -4.10
C ASP A 78 9.01 -2.08 -4.37
N ILE A 79 9.43 -3.36 -4.45
CA ILE A 79 10.84 -3.71 -4.68
C ILE A 79 11.29 -3.25 -6.08
N LEU A 80 10.52 -3.60 -7.13
CA LEU A 80 10.87 -3.22 -8.50
C LEU A 80 10.91 -1.70 -8.70
N TRP A 81 10.06 -0.96 -7.97
CA TRP A 81 10.04 0.51 -8.01
C TRP A 81 11.19 1.12 -7.21
N ALA A 82 11.61 0.45 -6.14
CA ALA A 82 12.77 0.88 -5.36
C ALA A 82 14.06 0.83 -6.16
N LEU A 83 14.22 -0.15 -7.07
CA LEU A 83 15.46 -0.35 -7.84
C LEU A 83 15.94 0.92 -8.57
N PRO A 84 15.17 1.54 -9.51
CA PRO A 84 15.62 2.72 -10.21
C PRO A 84 15.79 3.93 -9.29
N LEU A 85 14.92 4.09 -8.30
CA LEU A 85 15.03 5.19 -7.34
C LEU A 85 16.29 5.05 -6.48
N ARG A 86 16.59 3.83 -6.04
CA ARG A 86 17.80 3.52 -5.26
C ARG A 86 19.06 3.76 -6.07
N LEU A 87 19.06 3.31 -7.35
CA LEU A 87 20.21 3.43 -8.24
C LEU A 87 20.52 4.90 -8.59
N VAL A 88 19.48 5.70 -8.88
CA VAL A 88 19.66 7.06 -9.40
C VAL A 88 19.70 8.12 -8.29
N LEU A 89 18.85 7.98 -7.28
CA LEU A 89 18.62 9.02 -6.26
C LEU A 89 19.05 8.59 -4.85
N GLY A 90 19.44 7.33 -4.66
CA GLY A 90 19.90 6.80 -3.39
C GLY A 90 18.80 6.25 -2.48
N ARG A 91 19.21 5.68 -1.35
CA ARG A 91 18.36 4.93 -0.40
C ARG A 91 17.21 5.76 0.16
N LYS A 92 17.50 6.98 0.60
CA LYS A 92 16.50 7.89 1.17
C LYS A 92 15.40 8.26 0.18
N ALA A 93 15.77 8.49 -1.08
CA ALA A 93 14.80 8.79 -2.13
C ALA A 93 13.92 7.58 -2.46
N ALA A 94 14.48 6.38 -2.55
CA ALA A 94 13.71 5.15 -2.74
C ALA A 94 12.67 4.96 -1.62
N LEU A 95 13.07 5.19 -0.36
CA LEU A 95 12.19 5.07 0.79
C LEU A 95 10.99 6.03 0.75
N TYR A 96 11.24 7.31 0.46
CA TYR A 96 10.24 8.37 0.63
C TYR A 96 9.53 8.82 -0.65
N LEU A 97 9.93 8.36 -1.85
CA LEU A 97 9.29 8.75 -3.11
C LEU A 97 8.29 7.72 -3.64
N ILE A 98 8.40 6.45 -3.28
CA ILE A 98 7.50 5.39 -3.79
C ILE A 98 6.04 5.71 -3.45
N GLY A 99 5.74 6.06 -2.21
CA GLY A 99 4.39 6.44 -1.79
C GLY A 99 3.84 7.64 -2.58
N PRO A 100 4.52 8.81 -2.58
CA PRO A 100 4.13 9.97 -3.38
C PRO A 100 3.94 9.67 -4.87
N ILE A 101 4.85 8.90 -5.49
CA ILE A 101 4.71 8.48 -6.90
C ILE A 101 3.45 7.63 -7.08
N SER A 102 3.19 6.68 -6.18
CA SER A 102 2.00 5.83 -6.21
C SER A 102 0.71 6.65 -6.11
N CYS A 103 0.66 7.65 -5.23
CA CYS A 103 -0.44 8.61 -5.14
C CYS A 103 -0.63 9.40 -6.44
N GLY A 104 0.45 9.85 -7.05
CA GLY A 104 0.41 10.51 -8.36
C GLY A 104 -0.16 9.61 -9.46
N LEU A 105 0.18 8.32 -9.45
CA LEU A 105 -0.36 7.34 -10.40
C LEU A 105 -1.83 7.02 -10.13
N VAL A 106 -2.26 6.92 -8.87
CA VAL A 106 -3.70 6.80 -8.55
C VAL A 106 -4.46 7.95 -9.17
N ALA A 107 -4.02 9.19 -8.98
CA ALA A 107 -4.65 10.36 -9.59
C ALA A 107 -4.60 10.34 -11.13
N ALA A 108 -3.47 9.92 -11.73
CA ALA A 108 -3.33 9.83 -13.18
C ALA A 108 -4.27 8.78 -13.78
N PHE A 109 -4.39 7.59 -13.20
CA PHE A 109 -5.29 6.55 -13.69
C PHE A 109 -6.76 6.89 -13.40
N ALA A 110 -7.09 7.55 -12.29
CA ALA A 110 -8.41 8.13 -12.05
C ALA A 110 -8.77 9.13 -13.17
N PHE A 111 -7.86 10.06 -13.50
CA PHE A 111 -8.02 10.98 -14.61
C PHE A 111 -8.26 10.28 -15.95
N LEU A 112 -7.44 9.28 -16.28
CA LEU A 112 -7.57 8.53 -17.53
C LEU A 112 -8.89 7.75 -17.59
N THR A 113 -9.35 7.23 -16.45
CA THR A 113 -10.63 6.52 -16.34
C THR A 113 -11.82 7.48 -16.53
N LEU A 114 -11.79 8.64 -15.87
CA LEU A 114 -12.81 9.68 -16.04
C LEU A 114 -12.88 10.20 -17.49
N ARG A 115 -11.71 10.37 -18.14
CA ARG A 115 -11.64 10.87 -19.52
C ARG A 115 -12.06 9.84 -20.56
N SER A 116 -11.91 8.56 -20.29
CA SER A 116 -12.23 7.48 -21.25
C SER A 116 -13.74 7.34 -21.52
N GLU A 117 -14.57 7.83 -20.62
CA GLU A 117 -16.01 7.82 -20.79
C GLU A 117 -16.45 8.93 -21.73
N ARG A 118 -17.33 8.58 -22.69
CA ARG A 118 -17.94 9.50 -23.66
C ARG A 118 -18.85 10.58 -23.06
N GLN A 119 -18.74 10.87 -21.76
CA GLN A 119 -19.48 11.95 -21.11
C GLN A 119 -18.84 13.30 -21.48
N THR A 120 -19.03 13.71 -22.72
CA THR A 120 -18.53 14.95 -23.34
C THR A 120 -19.03 16.24 -22.68
N ALA A 121 -19.82 16.18 -21.62
CA ALA A 121 -20.37 17.34 -20.91
C ALA A 121 -19.51 17.82 -19.73
N ILE A 122 -18.46 17.09 -19.34
CA ILE A 122 -17.63 17.47 -18.18
C ILE A 122 -16.50 18.38 -18.66
N LYS A 123 -16.42 19.59 -18.11
CA LYS A 123 -15.32 20.53 -18.41
C LYS A 123 -13.96 19.90 -18.02
N PRO A 124 -12.90 20.04 -18.85
CA PRO A 124 -11.60 19.45 -18.59
C PRO A 124 -11.01 19.78 -17.19
N GLY A 125 -11.19 21.02 -16.73
CA GLY A 125 -10.75 21.43 -15.40
C GLY A 125 -11.44 20.66 -14.26
N TRP A 126 -12.70 20.28 -14.45
CA TRP A 126 -13.41 19.43 -13.50
C TRP A 126 -12.83 18.01 -13.45
N VAL A 127 -12.48 17.44 -14.59
CA VAL A 127 -11.89 16.09 -14.68
C VAL A 127 -10.55 16.04 -13.92
N CYS A 128 -9.69 17.06 -14.10
CA CYS A 128 -8.43 17.16 -13.36
C CYS A 128 -8.66 17.26 -11.85
N PHE A 129 -9.56 18.15 -11.43
CA PHE A 129 -9.89 18.33 -10.02
C PHE A 129 -10.49 17.05 -9.41
N ALA A 130 -11.43 16.42 -10.10
CA ALA A 130 -12.08 15.19 -9.68
C ALA A 130 -11.08 14.02 -9.50
N ALA A 131 -10.15 13.88 -10.42
CA ALA A 131 -9.12 12.83 -10.37
C ALA A 131 -8.15 12.98 -9.18
N LEU A 132 -8.00 14.19 -8.67
CA LEU A 132 -7.14 14.45 -7.51
C LEU A 132 -7.84 14.23 -6.17
N LEU A 133 -9.18 14.26 -6.14
CA LEU A 133 -9.94 14.17 -4.89
C LEU A 133 -9.64 12.91 -4.07
N PRO A 134 -9.56 11.69 -4.64
CA PRO A 134 -9.24 10.50 -3.86
C PRO A 134 -7.92 10.61 -3.10
N VAL A 135 -6.94 11.32 -3.69
CA VAL A 135 -5.61 11.53 -3.12
C VAL A 135 -5.56 12.77 -2.22
N ALA A 136 -6.24 13.85 -2.58
CA ALA A 136 -6.28 15.07 -1.79
C ALA A 136 -7.08 14.92 -0.48
N LEU A 137 -8.00 13.96 -0.45
CA LEU A 137 -8.89 13.70 0.68
C LEU A 137 -8.50 12.45 1.47
N ILE A 138 -7.26 11.99 1.35
CA ILE A 138 -6.79 10.80 2.08
C ILE A 138 -7.16 10.92 3.56
N PRO A 139 -7.87 9.92 4.12
CA PRO A 139 -8.15 9.87 5.54
C PRO A 139 -6.87 9.92 6.36
N ARG A 140 -6.91 10.59 7.49
CA ARG A 140 -5.74 10.82 8.34
C ARG A 140 -5.00 9.53 8.71
N ALA A 141 -5.73 8.46 9.02
CA ALA A 141 -5.13 7.17 9.35
C ALA A 141 -4.37 6.52 8.18
N LEU A 142 -4.69 6.88 6.93
CA LEU A 142 -4.05 6.31 5.74
C LEU A 142 -2.82 7.07 5.25
N TRP A 143 -2.52 8.26 5.80
CA TRP A 143 -1.36 9.02 5.34
C TRP A 143 -0.06 8.22 5.45
N HIS A 144 0.16 7.54 6.58
CA HIS A 144 1.33 6.68 6.75
C HIS A 144 1.37 5.60 5.65
N SER A 145 0.26 4.88 5.43
CA SER A 145 0.20 3.80 4.45
C SER A 145 0.35 4.26 3.01
N MET A 146 0.00 5.51 2.70
CA MET A 146 0.09 6.05 1.34
C MET A 146 1.39 6.81 1.10
N ALA A 147 2.04 7.30 2.14
CA ALA A 147 3.26 8.08 2.04
C ALA A 147 4.53 7.23 2.11
N THR A 148 4.47 6.04 2.72
CA THR A 148 5.63 5.17 2.92
C THR A 148 5.63 3.96 1.98
N VAL A 149 6.80 3.41 1.70
CA VAL A 149 6.97 2.18 0.92
C VAL A 149 6.44 0.96 1.71
N GLY A 150 5.97 -0.07 1.01
CA GLY A 150 5.58 -1.35 1.61
C GLY A 150 4.20 -1.38 2.26
N MET A 151 3.43 -0.30 2.14
CA MET A 151 2.11 -0.17 2.78
C MET A 151 0.96 -0.17 1.76
N HIS A 152 1.08 -0.99 0.71
CA HIS A 152 0.06 -1.22 -0.33
C HIS A 152 -0.24 -0.04 -1.26
N ALA A 153 0.47 1.10 -1.18
CA ALA A 153 0.25 2.25 -2.05
C ALA A 153 0.44 1.89 -3.54
N VAL A 154 1.48 1.10 -3.86
CA VAL A 154 1.75 0.61 -5.22
C VAL A 154 0.63 -0.30 -5.70
N ALA A 155 0.12 -1.20 -4.86
CA ALA A 155 -0.99 -2.09 -5.20
C ALA A 155 -2.27 -1.32 -5.54
N ILE A 156 -2.58 -0.25 -4.78
CA ILE A 156 -3.72 0.63 -5.08
C ILE A 156 -3.54 1.31 -6.45
N ALA A 157 -2.35 1.82 -6.75
CA ALA A 157 -2.05 2.40 -8.06
C ALA A 157 -2.19 1.38 -9.19
N GLN A 158 -1.74 0.14 -9.01
CA GLN A 158 -1.91 -0.96 -9.96
C GLN A 158 -3.39 -1.31 -10.16
N ILE A 159 -4.21 -1.35 -9.10
CA ILE A 159 -5.66 -1.58 -9.21
C ILE A 159 -6.30 -0.48 -10.07
N PHE A 160 -5.96 0.79 -9.86
CA PHE A 160 -6.47 1.88 -10.69
C PHE A 160 -6.04 1.76 -12.16
N ALA A 161 -4.79 1.39 -12.42
CA ALA A 161 -4.30 1.11 -13.77
C ALA A 161 -5.10 -0.02 -14.44
N LEU A 162 -5.37 -1.10 -13.71
CA LEU A 162 -6.13 -2.25 -14.20
C LEU A 162 -7.61 -1.92 -14.43
N VAL A 163 -8.25 -1.11 -13.58
CA VAL A 163 -9.61 -0.60 -13.80
C VAL A 163 -9.67 0.23 -15.09
N TRP A 164 -8.70 1.13 -15.28
CA TRP A 164 -8.60 1.91 -16.52
C TRP A 164 -8.41 1.02 -17.76
N LEU A 165 -7.49 0.06 -17.71
CA LEU A 165 -7.24 -0.87 -18.82
C LEU A 165 -8.47 -1.71 -19.13
N ALA A 166 -9.13 -2.30 -18.13
CA ALA A 166 -10.35 -3.09 -18.29
C ALA A 166 -11.45 -2.28 -18.96
N SER A 167 -11.72 -1.05 -18.46
CA SER A 167 -12.73 -0.17 -19.08
C SER A 167 -12.38 0.19 -20.52
N ARG A 168 -11.10 0.44 -20.81
CA ARG A 168 -10.64 0.74 -22.16
C ARG A 168 -10.81 -0.42 -23.13
N LEU A 169 -10.66 -1.66 -22.67
CA LEU A 169 -10.83 -2.86 -23.49
C LEU A 169 -12.30 -3.21 -23.71
N THR A 170 -13.17 -2.92 -22.75
CA THR A 170 -14.58 -3.33 -22.81
C THR A 170 -15.52 -2.26 -23.36
N ASP A 171 -15.29 -0.98 -23.03
CA ASP A 171 -16.24 0.11 -23.30
C ASP A 171 -15.98 0.83 -24.64
N ARG A 172 -14.83 0.60 -25.29
CA ARG A 172 -14.56 1.15 -26.63
C ARG A 172 -15.39 0.47 -27.71
N PRO A 173 -15.80 1.20 -28.76
CA PRO A 173 -16.56 0.62 -29.86
C PRO A 173 -15.73 -0.36 -30.71
N SER A 174 -14.42 -0.09 -30.90
CA SER A 174 -13.50 -0.95 -31.65
C SER A 174 -13.16 -2.22 -30.87
N GLU A 175 -13.11 -3.36 -31.56
CA GLU A 175 -12.68 -4.63 -30.94
C GLU A 175 -11.18 -4.57 -30.62
N PRO A 176 -10.78 -4.80 -29.37
CA PRO A 176 -9.36 -4.84 -29.01
C PRO A 176 -8.64 -6.03 -29.65
N SER A 177 -7.37 -5.84 -30.03
CA SER A 177 -6.54 -6.92 -30.55
C SER A 177 -6.27 -8.01 -29.51
N ALA A 178 -5.91 -9.22 -29.95
CA ALA A 178 -5.51 -10.30 -29.06
C ALA A 178 -4.33 -9.89 -28.18
N LEU A 179 -3.36 -9.14 -28.73
CA LEU A 179 -2.20 -8.62 -28.00
C LEU A 179 -2.62 -7.70 -26.84
N SER A 180 -3.68 -6.91 -27.01
CA SER A 180 -4.21 -6.06 -25.92
C SER A 180 -4.74 -6.88 -24.75
N TRP A 181 -5.38 -8.03 -25.01
CA TRP A 181 -5.87 -8.93 -23.98
C TRP A 181 -4.74 -9.68 -23.29
N VAL A 182 -3.71 -10.09 -24.05
CA VAL A 182 -2.49 -10.69 -23.48
C VAL A 182 -1.76 -9.66 -22.60
N GLY A 183 -1.59 -8.43 -23.08
CA GLY A 183 -1.00 -7.36 -22.28
C GLY A 183 -1.75 -7.09 -20.99
N PHE A 184 -3.08 -7.12 -21.03
CA PHE A 184 -3.90 -6.99 -19.84
C PHE A 184 -3.68 -8.16 -18.86
N ALA A 185 -3.65 -9.41 -19.34
CA ALA A 185 -3.37 -10.58 -18.51
C ALA A 185 -1.99 -10.48 -17.84
N VAL A 186 -0.97 -10.01 -18.57
CA VAL A 186 0.37 -9.76 -18.00
C VAL A 186 0.32 -8.68 -16.91
N CYS A 187 -0.39 -7.57 -17.14
CA CYS A 187 -0.55 -6.53 -16.12
C CYS A 187 -1.27 -7.07 -14.85
N VAL A 188 -2.29 -7.91 -15.01
CA VAL A 188 -2.95 -8.59 -13.88
C VAL A 188 -1.96 -9.50 -13.16
N ALA A 189 -1.16 -10.28 -13.90
CA ALA A 189 -0.15 -11.16 -13.31
C ALA A 189 0.88 -10.38 -12.50
N LEU A 190 1.43 -9.32 -13.06
CA LEU A 190 2.39 -8.44 -12.35
C LEU A 190 1.77 -7.84 -11.08
N GLY A 191 0.53 -7.38 -11.14
CA GLY A 191 -0.17 -6.88 -9.97
C GLY A 191 -0.37 -7.96 -8.90
N CYS A 192 -0.79 -9.16 -9.27
CA CYS A 192 -1.00 -10.28 -8.33
C CYS A 192 0.32 -10.82 -7.75
N VAL A 193 1.44 -10.71 -8.48
CA VAL A 193 2.78 -11.01 -7.94
C VAL A 193 3.18 -9.93 -6.93
N ALA A 194 2.89 -8.67 -7.22
CA ALA A 194 3.21 -7.57 -6.32
C ALA A 194 2.47 -7.69 -4.98
N ASP A 195 1.15 -7.88 -5.02
CA ASP A 195 0.33 -7.85 -3.81
C ASP A 195 -0.96 -8.67 -3.98
N GLY A 196 -1.32 -9.42 -2.95
CA GLY A 196 -2.59 -10.14 -2.87
C GLY A 196 -3.82 -9.23 -2.98
N PHE A 197 -3.71 -7.95 -2.68
CA PHE A 197 -4.78 -6.97 -2.86
C PHE A 197 -5.27 -6.91 -4.30
N VAL A 198 -4.38 -7.02 -5.27
CA VAL A 198 -4.77 -7.03 -6.68
C VAL A 198 -5.58 -8.28 -7.03
N LEU A 199 -5.22 -9.44 -6.45
CA LEU A 199 -6.00 -10.67 -6.62
C LEU A 199 -7.41 -10.52 -6.05
N TYR A 200 -7.53 -10.09 -4.79
CA TYR A 200 -8.81 -10.08 -4.08
C TYR A 200 -9.69 -8.88 -4.45
N PHE A 201 -9.11 -7.72 -4.71
CA PHE A 201 -9.85 -6.47 -4.86
C PHE A 201 -9.95 -5.97 -6.30
N PHE A 202 -9.25 -6.62 -7.24
CA PHE A 202 -9.41 -6.37 -8.66
C PHE A 202 -9.73 -7.64 -9.44
N ALA A 203 -8.90 -8.69 -9.39
CA ALA A 203 -9.07 -9.85 -10.27
C ALA A 203 -10.37 -10.61 -9.94
N ALA A 204 -10.67 -10.88 -8.68
CA ALA A 204 -11.92 -11.54 -8.28
C ALA A 204 -13.16 -10.68 -8.63
N PRO A 205 -13.25 -9.38 -8.29
CA PRO A 205 -14.32 -8.51 -8.80
C PRO A 205 -14.42 -8.46 -10.33
N CYS A 206 -13.29 -8.48 -11.04
CA CYS A 206 -13.26 -8.52 -12.50
C CYS A 206 -13.94 -9.78 -13.06
N LEU A 207 -13.71 -10.94 -12.44
CA LEU A 207 -14.39 -12.19 -12.79
C LEU A 207 -15.90 -12.12 -12.55
N VAL A 208 -16.32 -11.53 -11.41
CA VAL A 208 -17.76 -11.33 -11.11
C VAL A 208 -18.41 -10.43 -12.15
N VAL A 209 -17.79 -9.29 -12.48
CA VAL A 209 -18.29 -8.36 -13.50
C VAL A 209 -18.33 -9.03 -14.88
N ALA A 210 -17.27 -9.76 -15.24
CA ALA A 210 -17.21 -10.49 -16.51
C ALA A 210 -18.32 -11.55 -16.62
N ALA A 211 -18.57 -12.31 -15.56
CA ALA A 211 -19.65 -13.31 -15.52
C ALA A 211 -21.04 -12.66 -15.66
N ALA A 212 -21.31 -11.58 -14.92
CA ALA A 212 -22.58 -10.87 -14.99
C ALA A 212 -22.80 -10.20 -16.37
N ASP A 213 -21.76 -9.61 -16.98
CA ASP A 213 -21.82 -9.01 -18.31
C ASP A 213 -21.96 -10.08 -19.41
N ALA A 214 -21.38 -11.27 -19.23
CA ALA A 214 -21.53 -12.39 -20.17
C ALA A 214 -22.97 -12.89 -20.27
N VAL A 215 -23.70 -12.87 -19.13
CA VAL A 215 -25.13 -13.24 -19.11
C VAL A 215 -26.01 -12.11 -19.70
N SER A 216 -25.63 -10.86 -19.51
CA SER A 216 -26.53 -9.72 -19.75
C SER A 216 -26.49 -9.16 -21.17
N LEU A 217 -25.32 -8.96 -21.86
CA LEU A 217 -25.28 -8.28 -23.17
C LEU A 217 -23.99 -8.37 -24.00
N ARG A 218 -22.81 -8.38 -23.39
CA ARG A 218 -21.52 -8.25 -24.10
C ARG A 218 -20.72 -9.53 -24.01
N ARG A 219 -21.39 -10.66 -24.21
CA ARG A 219 -20.86 -12.01 -23.95
C ARG A 219 -19.41 -12.20 -24.40
N ARG A 220 -19.07 -11.80 -25.63
CA ARG A 220 -17.73 -12.04 -26.19
C ARG A 220 -16.63 -11.26 -25.48
N ARG A 221 -16.83 -9.95 -25.21
CA ARG A 221 -15.83 -9.12 -24.52
C ARG A 221 -15.75 -9.43 -23.05
N ALA A 222 -16.88 -9.70 -22.43
CA ALA A 222 -16.93 -10.14 -21.03
C ALA A 222 -16.17 -11.44 -20.81
N LEU A 223 -16.36 -12.44 -21.70
CA LEU A 223 -15.61 -13.69 -21.65
C LEU A 223 -14.10 -13.47 -21.84
N LYS A 224 -13.70 -12.60 -22.79
CA LYS A 224 -12.28 -12.24 -22.96
C LYS A 224 -11.70 -11.55 -21.74
N LEU A 225 -12.44 -10.63 -21.11
CA LEU A 225 -12.04 -9.95 -19.88
C LEU A 225 -11.81 -10.95 -18.75
N GLY A 226 -12.80 -11.85 -18.52
CA GLY A 226 -12.70 -12.90 -17.51
C GLY A 226 -11.54 -13.86 -17.78
N ALA A 227 -11.40 -14.33 -19.03
CA ALA A 227 -10.32 -15.23 -19.42
C ALA A 227 -8.93 -14.59 -19.24
N ALA A 228 -8.77 -13.30 -19.62
CA ALA A 228 -7.51 -12.58 -19.44
C ALA A 228 -7.20 -12.33 -17.96
N ALA A 229 -8.19 -11.97 -17.13
CA ALA A 229 -8.00 -11.83 -15.69
C ALA A 229 -7.60 -13.16 -15.05
N LEU A 230 -8.30 -14.24 -15.36
CA LEU A 230 -8.00 -15.58 -14.86
C LEU A 230 -6.62 -16.07 -15.33
N GLY A 231 -6.29 -15.86 -16.61
CA GLY A 231 -4.97 -16.16 -17.17
C GLY A 231 -3.85 -15.42 -16.44
N GLY A 232 -4.07 -14.14 -16.10
CA GLY A 232 -3.13 -13.35 -15.30
C GLY A 232 -2.93 -13.92 -13.89
N VAL A 233 -4.00 -14.34 -13.22
CA VAL A 233 -3.92 -15.00 -11.91
C VAL A 233 -3.14 -16.31 -11.99
N PHE A 234 -3.40 -17.16 -13.00
CA PHE A 234 -2.65 -18.40 -13.17
C PHE A 234 -1.17 -18.15 -13.45
N LEU A 235 -0.87 -17.17 -14.31
CA LEU A 235 0.50 -16.79 -14.61
C LEU A 235 1.24 -16.30 -13.37
N SER A 236 0.60 -15.49 -12.51
CA SER A 236 1.19 -15.02 -11.26
C SER A 236 1.48 -16.17 -10.29
N LYS A 237 0.57 -17.12 -10.15
CA LYS A 237 0.76 -18.29 -9.30
C LYS A 237 1.86 -19.21 -9.82
N ALA A 238 1.89 -19.46 -11.14
CA ALA A 238 2.94 -20.25 -11.77
C ALA A 238 4.33 -19.60 -11.56
N PHE A 239 4.42 -18.27 -11.68
CA PHE A 239 5.64 -17.54 -11.44
C PHE A 239 6.11 -17.63 -9.97
N LEU A 240 5.21 -17.44 -9.00
CA LEU A 240 5.55 -17.52 -7.58
C LEU A 240 6.00 -18.95 -7.19
N ILE A 241 5.32 -19.99 -7.70
CA ILE A 241 5.72 -21.40 -7.48
C ILE A 241 7.09 -21.67 -8.11
N TRP A 242 7.34 -21.15 -9.32
CA TRP A 242 8.65 -21.28 -9.96
C TRP A 242 9.73 -20.58 -9.13
N LEU A 243 9.47 -19.36 -8.65
CA LEU A 243 10.39 -18.58 -7.84
C LEU A 243 10.79 -19.32 -6.57
N GLU A 244 9.82 -19.84 -5.83
CA GLU A 244 10.03 -20.62 -4.60
C GLU A 244 10.82 -21.91 -4.90
N ARG A 245 10.42 -22.68 -5.93
CA ARG A 245 11.11 -23.93 -6.32
C ARG A 245 12.53 -23.71 -6.84
N SER A 246 12.84 -22.55 -7.37
CA SER A 246 14.20 -22.18 -7.77
C SER A 246 15.10 -21.71 -6.61
N GLY A 247 14.62 -21.81 -5.37
CA GLY A 247 15.32 -21.32 -4.18
C GLY A 247 15.30 -19.80 -4.03
N GLY A 248 14.38 -19.12 -4.73
CA GLY A 248 14.18 -17.69 -4.62
C GLY A 248 13.41 -17.29 -3.37
N LEU A 249 12.75 -16.12 -3.41
CA LEU A 249 11.94 -15.57 -2.32
C LEU A 249 10.87 -16.57 -1.86
N THR A 250 10.88 -16.90 -0.57
CA THR A 250 9.81 -17.66 0.08
C THR A 250 8.80 -16.72 0.74
N LEU A 251 7.51 -17.06 0.66
CA LEU A 251 6.45 -16.26 1.24
C LEU A 251 5.84 -16.95 2.46
N THR A 252 5.58 -16.17 3.50
CA THR A 252 4.88 -16.67 4.68
C THR A 252 3.39 -16.82 4.36
N ALA A 253 2.82 -18.00 4.62
CA ALA A 253 1.40 -18.22 4.45
C ALA A 253 0.58 -17.38 5.45
N THR A 254 -0.50 -16.75 4.98
CA THR A 254 -1.48 -16.12 5.87
C THR A 254 -2.29 -17.19 6.58
N LYS A 255 -2.43 -17.04 7.90
CA LYS A 255 -3.31 -17.91 8.72
C LYS A 255 -4.67 -17.27 8.98
N ASN A 256 -5.10 -16.32 8.14
CA ASN A 256 -6.39 -15.65 8.33
C ASN A 256 -7.54 -16.64 8.14
N GLY A 257 -8.34 -16.81 9.19
CA GLY A 257 -9.52 -17.66 9.17
C GLY A 257 -10.76 -16.93 8.67
N VAL A 258 -11.72 -17.67 8.12
CA VAL A 258 -13.07 -17.16 7.88
C VAL A 258 -13.86 -17.25 9.19
N ILE A 259 -14.55 -16.17 9.55
CA ILE A 259 -15.32 -16.11 10.79
C ILE A 259 -16.54 -17.04 10.76
N GLY A 260 -16.94 -17.54 11.93
CA GLY A 260 -18.20 -18.27 12.08
C GLY A 260 -19.43 -17.35 11.93
N VAL A 261 -20.54 -17.92 11.47
CA VAL A 261 -21.82 -17.18 11.33
C VAL A 261 -22.29 -16.58 12.67
N ALA A 262 -22.00 -17.24 13.78
CA ALA A 262 -22.32 -16.75 15.12
C ALA A 262 -21.63 -15.43 15.47
N ASP A 263 -20.45 -15.18 14.90
CA ASP A 263 -19.64 -13.99 15.15
C ASP A 263 -19.94 -12.85 14.17
N LEU A 264 -20.71 -13.08 13.12
CA LEU A 264 -20.94 -12.13 12.02
C LEU A 264 -21.39 -10.74 12.52
N GLY A 265 -22.31 -10.69 13.49
CA GLY A 265 -22.78 -9.43 14.06
C GLY A 265 -21.67 -8.61 14.70
N ARG A 266 -20.80 -9.26 15.48
CA ARG A 266 -19.63 -8.64 16.12
C ARG A 266 -18.65 -8.08 15.08
N TYR A 267 -18.34 -8.85 14.04
CA TYR A 267 -17.41 -8.45 12.99
C TYR A 267 -17.97 -7.34 12.09
N LEU A 268 -19.28 -7.33 11.82
CA LEU A 268 -19.94 -6.21 11.13
C LEU A 268 -19.82 -4.91 11.93
N MET A 269 -20.04 -4.96 13.25
CA MET A 269 -19.86 -3.79 14.12
C MET A 269 -18.38 -3.34 14.16
N ASN A 270 -17.44 -4.27 14.28
CA ASN A 270 -16.02 -3.98 14.22
C ASN A 270 -15.61 -3.37 12.87
N GLY A 271 -16.16 -3.88 11.77
CA GLY A 271 -15.93 -3.33 10.43
C GLY A 271 -16.43 -1.89 10.30
N ALA A 272 -17.63 -1.59 10.82
CA ALA A 272 -18.19 -0.24 10.84
C ALA A 272 -17.37 0.71 11.74
N ASP A 273 -16.97 0.26 12.93
CA ASP A 273 -16.09 1.02 13.82
C ASP A 273 -14.73 1.29 13.16
N THR A 274 -14.13 0.28 12.54
CA THR A 274 -12.85 0.43 11.83
C THR A 274 -12.97 1.37 10.63
N TRP A 275 -14.10 1.35 9.91
CA TRP A 275 -14.38 2.31 8.85
C TRP A 275 -14.41 3.75 9.38
N LEU A 276 -15.05 4.00 10.53
CA LEU A 276 -15.04 5.31 11.17
C LEU A 276 -13.63 5.70 11.65
N ARG A 277 -12.91 4.77 12.24
CA ARG A 277 -11.51 4.98 12.70
C ARG A 277 -10.57 5.34 11.56
N LEU A 278 -10.82 4.87 10.34
CA LEU A 278 -10.06 5.26 9.15
C LEU A 278 -9.96 6.79 9.02
N PHE A 279 -11.04 7.49 9.34
CA PHE A 279 -11.14 8.95 9.22
C PHE A 279 -10.80 9.70 10.51
N THR A 280 -10.95 9.07 11.67
CA THR A 280 -10.87 9.72 12.97
C THR A 280 -9.64 9.37 13.78
N ARG A 281 -8.98 8.24 13.48
CA ARG A 281 -7.86 7.77 14.29
C ARG A 281 -6.60 8.61 14.07
N LYS A 282 -5.83 8.78 15.15
CA LYS A 282 -4.47 9.31 15.09
C LYS A 282 -3.58 8.29 14.34
N PRO A 283 -2.80 8.71 13.37
CA PRO A 283 -1.74 7.87 12.84
C PRO A 283 -0.65 7.64 13.91
N TRP A 284 0.31 6.82 13.58
CA TRP A 284 1.47 6.41 14.40
C TRP A 284 2.31 7.57 14.98
N LEU A 285 1.99 8.82 14.63
CA LEU A 285 2.64 10.02 15.15
C LEU A 285 1.89 10.57 16.36
N ALA A 286 2.60 11.19 17.28
CA ALA A 286 2.03 11.97 18.39
C ALA A 286 1.33 13.23 17.85
N VAL A 287 0.14 13.04 17.28
CA VAL A 287 -0.66 14.14 16.73
C VAL A 287 -1.68 14.60 17.77
N PRO A 288 -1.95 15.91 17.89
CA PRO A 288 -2.97 16.45 18.79
C PRO A 288 -4.34 15.79 18.58
N GLU A 289 -5.16 15.74 19.62
CA GLU A 289 -6.54 15.25 19.51
C GLU A 289 -7.31 16.00 18.43
N LEU A 290 -8.21 15.28 17.76
CA LEU A 290 -9.08 15.90 16.78
C LEU A 290 -9.96 16.96 17.47
N THR A 291 -10.02 18.13 16.89
CA THR A 291 -10.99 19.15 17.28
C THR A 291 -12.41 18.68 16.95
N PRO A 292 -13.46 19.21 17.60
CA PRO A 292 -14.83 18.86 17.25
C PRO A 292 -15.18 19.06 15.77
N VAL A 293 -14.60 20.07 15.12
CA VAL A 293 -14.78 20.34 13.68
C VAL A 293 -14.15 19.24 12.83
N GLU A 294 -12.96 18.77 13.19
CA GLU A 294 -12.28 17.66 12.50
C GLU A 294 -13.07 16.35 12.68
N TRP A 295 -13.65 16.08 13.85
CA TRP A 295 -14.56 14.96 14.10
C TRP A 295 -15.79 14.98 13.19
N ILE A 296 -16.46 16.14 13.09
CA ILE A 296 -17.62 16.31 12.21
C ILE A 296 -17.21 16.10 10.75
N GLY A 297 -16.07 16.67 10.34
CA GLY A 297 -15.54 16.51 8.98
C GLY A 297 -15.22 15.06 8.64
N ALA A 298 -14.57 14.34 9.56
CA ALA A 298 -14.23 12.93 9.41
C ALA A 298 -15.49 12.04 9.28
N GLY A 299 -16.48 12.26 10.16
CA GLY A 299 -17.77 11.56 10.10
C GLY A 299 -18.52 11.84 8.79
N ALA A 300 -18.55 13.11 8.36
CA ALA A 300 -19.18 13.50 7.10
C ALA A 300 -18.50 12.82 5.90
N MET A 301 -17.17 12.71 5.89
CA MET A 301 -16.42 12.03 4.83
C MET A 301 -16.71 10.53 4.80
N ALA A 302 -16.73 9.88 5.96
CA ALA A 302 -17.05 8.46 6.08
C ALA A 302 -18.46 8.15 5.53
N LEU A 303 -19.44 8.95 5.93
CA LEU A 303 -20.83 8.83 5.48
C LEU A 303 -20.99 9.17 3.99
N PHE A 304 -20.30 10.22 3.50
CA PHE A 304 -20.32 10.57 2.09
C PHE A 304 -19.79 9.42 1.23
N THR A 305 -18.64 8.88 1.56
CA THR A 305 -18.00 7.82 0.76
C THR A 305 -18.86 6.55 0.74
N ALA A 306 -19.32 6.08 1.90
CA ALA A 306 -20.18 4.90 2.01
C ALA A 306 -21.57 5.13 1.37
N GLY A 307 -22.19 6.29 1.64
CA GLY A 307 -23.50 6.62 1.09
C GLY A 307 -23.50 6.76 -0.44
N MET A 308 -22.44 7.36 -1.00
CA MET A 308 -22.30 7.45 -2.46
C MET A 308 -22.03 6.08 -3.09
N ALA A 309 -21.20 5.23 -2.44
CA ALA A 309 -21.00 3.86 -2.90
C ALA A 309 -22.30 3.06 -2.91
N ALA A 310 -23.09 3.13 -1.82
CA ALA A 310 -24.40 2.47 -1.74
C ALA A 310 -25.36 2.97 -2.83
N ARG A 311 -25.45 4.29 -3.04
CA ARG A 311 -26.27 4.90 -4.10
C ARG A 311 -25.86 4.42 -5.49
N CYS A 312 -24.56 4.40 -5.77
CA CYS A 312 -24.03 3.88 -7.04
C CYS A 312 -24.32 2.39 -7.20
N GLY A 313 -24.19 1.60 -6.14
CA GLY A 313 -24.52 0.18 -6.14
C GLY A 313 -25.99 -0.08 -6.49
N VAL A 314 -26.93 0.63 -5.82
CA VAL A 314 -28.36 0.53 -6.15
C VAL A 314 -28.63 0.90 -7.62
N ARG A 315 -27.98 1.96 -8.14
CA ARG A 315 -28.09 2.33 -9.53
C ARG A 315 -27.54 1.25 -10.47
N LEU A 316 -26.35 0.72 -10.18
CA LEU A 316 -25.74 -0.34 -10.98
C LEU A 316 -26.58 -1.61 -11.01
N ILE A 317 -27.19 -1.98 -9.88
CA ILE A 317 -28.11 -3.13 -9.81
C ILE A 317 -29.36 -2.90 -10.67
N ARG A 318 -29.93 -1.68 -10.62
CA ARG A 318 -31.14 -1.34 -11.41
C ARG A 318 -30.86 -1.21 -12.90
N ASP A 319 -29.72 -0.68 -13.28
CA ASP A 319 -29.30 -0.48 -14.65
C ASP A 319 -27.90 -1.05 -14.90
N TRP A 320 -27.78 -2.37 -14.73
CA TRP A 320 -26.52 -3.08 -14.96
C TRP A 320 -26.00 -2.89 -16.38
N ARG A 321 -26.92 -2.84 -17.36
CA ARG A 321 -26.60 -2.74 -18.78
C ARG A 321 -26.03 -1.39 -19.18
N GLY A 322 -26.53 -0.33 -18.58
CA GLY A 322 -26.05 1.06 -18.82
C GLY A 322 -24.81 1.43 -18.00
N GLY A 323 -24.41 0.62 -17.02
CA GLY A 323 -23.26 0.87 -16.17
C GLY A 323 -21.93 0.69 -16.91
N ALA A 324 -21.01 1.67 -16.76
CA ALA A 324 -19.65 1.57 -17.27
C ALA A 324 -18.87 0.46 -16.53
N THR A 325 -17.96 -0.22 -17.23
CA THR A 325 -17.13 -1.28 -16.62
C THR A 325 -16.32 -0.76 -15.43
N ALA A 326 -15.79 0.47 -15.54
CA ALA A 326 -15.08 1.09 -14.40
C ALA A 326 -15.98 1.24 -13.16
N ASP A 327 -17.23 1.71 -13.29
CA ASP A 327 -18.15 1.89 -12.17
C ASP A 327 -18.44 0.54 -11.47
N LYS A 328 -18.60 -0.53 -12.26
CA LYS A 328 -18.81 -1.88 -11.75
C LYS A 328 -17.57 -2.38 -10.97
N LEU A 329 -16.38 -2.24 -11.56
CA LEU A 329 -15.14 -2.67 -10.94
C LEU A 329 -14.83 -1.89 -9.66
N LEU A 330 -15.02 -0.58 -9.66
CA LEU A 330 -14.84 0.27 -8.47
C LEU A 330 -15.81 -0.11 -7.34
N PHE A 331 -17.07 -0.39 -7.69
CA PHE A 331 -18.09 -0.79 -6.71
C PHE A 331 -17.79 -2.17 -6.12
N PHE A 332 -17.60 -3.18 -6.97
CA PHE A 332 -17.33 -4.54 -6.50
C PHE A 332 -15.96 -4.70 -5.88
N GLY A 333 -14.94 -3.96 -6.37
CA GLY A 333 -13.62 -3.93 -5.76
C GLY A 333 -13.66 -3.41 -4.33
N GLY A 334 -14.27 -2.24 -4.11
CA GLY A 334 -14.46 -1.71 -2.77
C GLY A 334 -15.33 -2.60 -1.88
N GLY A 335 -16.38 -3.19 -2.45
CA GLY A 335 -17.22 -4.17 -1.76
C GLY A 335 -16.48 -5.43 -1.35
N ALA A 336 -15.59 -5.95 -2.21
CA ALA A 336 -14.76 -7.10 -1.90
C ALA A 336 -13.77 -6.81 -0.75
N VAL A 337 -13.21 -5.59 -0.69
CA VAL A 337 -12.37 -5.16 0.44
C VAL A 337 -13.17 -5.21 1.74
N VAL A 338 -14.34 -4.56 1.77
CA VAL A 338 -15.18 -4.51 2.98
C VAL A 338 -15.65 -5.91 3.37
N ALA A 339 -16.06 -6.73 2.40
CA ALA A 339 -16.48 -8.11 2.65
C ALA A 339 -15.32 -8.96 3.20
N SER A 340 -14.14 -8.93 2.57
CA SER A 340 -12.97 -9.65 3.06
C SER A 340 -12.58 -9.20 4.46
N PHE A 341 -12.57 -7.90 4.71
CA PHE A 341 -12.27 -7.33 6.01
C PHE A 341 -13.27 -7.79 7.08
N THR A 342 -14.57 -7.83 6.75
CA THR A 342 -15.64 -8.16 7.70
C THR A 342 -15.80 -9.67 7.92
N LEU A 343 -15.45 -10.49 6.92
CA LEU A 343 -15.66 -11.95 6.95
C LEU A 343 -14.40 -12.73 7.36
N THR A 344 -13.31 -12.05 7.71
CA THR A 344 -12.06 -12.68 8.17
C THR A 344 -11.64 -12.12 9.52
N ASP A 345 -10.72 -12.78 10.19
CA ASP A 345 -10.17 -12.39 11.49
C ASP A 345 -9.12 -11.25 11.41
N VAL A 346 -8.88 -10.71 10.22
CA VAL A 346 -7.97 -9.55 9.99
C VAL A 346 -8.39 -8.30 10.78
N THR A 347 -9.66 -8.21 11.22
CA THR A 347 -10.19 -7.04 11.96
C THR A 347 -9.67 -6.91 13.38
N GLN A 348 -8.92 -7.86 13.91
CA GLN A 348 -8.55 -7.91 15.33
C GLN A 348 -7.36 -7.03 15.72
N GLY A 349 -6.59 -6.51 14.75
CA GLY A 349 -5.42 -5.67 15.03
C GLY A 349 -5.73 -4.19 15.11
N GLU A 350 -5.03 -3.46 16.00
CA GLU A 350 -5.18 -1.99 16.08
C GLU A 350 -4.86 -1.25 14.80
N ALA A 351 -3.96 -1.78 13.96
CA ALA A 351 -3.56 -1.22 12.67
C ALA A 351 -4.39 -1.75 11.49
N ALA A 352 -5.44 -2.56 11.75
CA ALA A 352 -6.23 -3.23 10.71
C ALA A 352 -6.94 -2.26 9.76
N PHE A 353 -7.19 -1.00 10.17
CA PHE A 353 -7.79 0.01 9.31
C PHE A 353 -7.05 0.22 7.97
N ARG A 354 -5.74 -0.04 7.92
CA ARG A 354 -4.94 0.07 6.67
C ARG A 354 -5.45 -0.85 5.56
N TYR A 355 -6.02 -1.99 5.91
CA TYR A 355 -6.58 -2.94 4.94
C TYR A 355 -7.88 -2.46 4.29
N LEU A 356 -8.53 -1.42 4.84
CA LEU A 356 -9.66 -0.74 4.22
C LEU A 356 -9.25 0.36 3.23
N ALA A 357 -7.96 0.68 3.12
CA ALA A 357 -7.46 1.70 2.20
C ALA A 357 -7.96 1.51 0.76
N PRO A 358 -7.89 0.32 0.14
CA PRO A 358 -8.39 0.14 -1.22
C PRO A 358 -9.89 0.45 -1.34
N ALA A 359 -10.73 0.10 -0.33
CA ALA A 359 -12.15 0.42 -0.36
C ALA A 359 -12.38 1.94 -0.38
N TYR A 360 -11.63 2.68 0.45
CA TYR A 360 -11.71 4.15 0.45
C TYR A 360 -11.41 4.71 -0.94
N PHE A 361 -10.29 4.35 -1.56
CA PHE A 361 -9.89 4.89 -2.86
C PHE A 361 -10.87 4.52 -3.97
N LEU A 362 -11.31 3.27 -4.04
CA LEU A 362 -12.24 2.78 -5.06
C LEU A 362 -13.62 3.44 -4.92
N TRP A 363 -14.14 3.54 -3.70
CA TRP A 363 -15.45 4.16 -3.47
C TRP A 363 -15.40 5.69 -3.55
N MET A 364 -14.29 6.32 -3.19
CA MET A 364 -14.13 7.75 -3.39
C MET A 364 -14.09 8.09 -4.89
N GLU A 365 -13.35 7.35 -5.70
CA GLU A 365 -13.36 7.52 -7.15
C GLU A 365 -14.77 7.31 -7.73
N LEU A 366 -15.48 6.26 -7.29
CA LEU A 366 -16.87 6.02 -7.69
C LEU A 366 -17.79 7.19 -7.29
N ALA A 367 -17.63 7.74 -6.09
CA ALA A 367 -18.38 8.90 -5.61
C ALA A 367 -18.10 10.15 -6.46
N VAL A 368 -16.84 10.40 -6.78
CA VAL A 368 -16.41 11.49 -7.65
C VAL A 368 -17.03 11.37 -9.04
N ARG A 369 -17.02 10.18 -9.64
CA ARG A 369 -17.63 9.88 -10.94
C ARG A 369 -19.15 10.08 -10.97
N ALA A 370 -19.80 9.85 -9.82
CA ALA A 370 -21.25 10.06 -9.67
C ALA A 370 -21.65 11.53 -9.40
N THR A 371 -20.74 12.34 -8.88
CA THR A 371 -21.01 13.74 -8.49
C THR A 371 -21.53 14.65 -9.61
N PRO A 372 -21.01 14.59 -10.87
CA PRO A 372 -21.57 15.41 -11.97
C PRO A 372 -23.03 15.09 -12.31
N ARG A 373 -23.51 13.93 -11.87
CA ARG A 373 -24.90 13.47 -12.05
C ARG A 373 -25.82 13.93 -10.92
N LEU A 374 -25.27 14.55 -9.86
CA LEU A 374 -26.04 15.27 -8.86
C LEU A 374 -26.52 16.60 -9.47
N SER A 375 -27.70 17.06 -9.05
CA SER A 375 -28.34 18.27 -9.60
C SER A 375 -27.33 19.43 -9.74
N PRO A 376 -27.32 20.12 -10.89
CA PRO A 376 -26.44 21.27 -11.12
C PRO A 376 -26.77 22.38 -10.12
N GLY A 377 -25.74 23.11 -9.64
CA GLY A 377 -25.91 24.29 -8.87
C GLY A 377 -25.13 24.35 -7.54
N TRP A 378 -25.59 25.19 -6.65
CA TRP A 378 -24.92 25.52 -5.39
C TRP A 378 -24.65 24.29 -4.49
N ARG A 379 -25.56 23.28 -4.48
CA ARG A 379 -25.41 22.06 -3.68
C ARG A 379 -24.13 21.28 -4.03
N ARG A 380 -23.87 21.09 -5.33
CA ARG A 380 -22.63 20.45 -5.80
C ARG A 380 -21.40 21.23 -5.35
N ASN A 381 -21.41 22.54 -5.55
CA ASN A 381 -20.29 23.39 -5.17
C ASN A 381 -20.09 23.40 -3.65
N ALA A 382 -21.15 23.42 -2.86
CA ALA A 382 -21.08 23.33 -1.41
C ALA A 382 -20.46 22.01 -0.93
N VAL A 383 -20.88 20.87 -1.50
CA VAL A 383 -20.29 19.56 -1.19
C VAL A 383 -18.79 19.55 -1.53
N LEU A 384 -18.41 20.06 -2.70
CA LEU A 384 -17.01 20.09 -3.11
C LEU A 384 -16.16 21.01 -2.24
N THR A 385 -16.69 22.19 -1.91
CA THR A 385 -16.01 23.12 -0.98
C THR A 385 -15.82 22.47 0.38
N ALA A 386 -16.87 21.83 0.92
CA ALA A 386 -16.77 21.10 2.17
C ALA A 386 -15.71 20.00 2.13
N LEU A 387 -15.68 19.19 1.06
CA LEU A 387 -14.66 18.15 0.86
C LEU A 387 -13.24 18.72 0.81
N VAL A 388 -13.04 19.82 0.08
CA VAL A 388 -11.73 20.50 0.03
C VAL A 388 -11.30 21.02 1.38
N LEU A 389 -12.21 21.63 2.14
CA LEU A 389 -11.91 22.14 3.48
C LEU A 389 -11.55 21.00 4.45
N ILE A 390 -12.25 19.86 4.37
CA ILE A 390 -11.94 18.66 5.15
C ILE A 390 -10.55 18.13 4.77
N GLY A 391 -10.25 18.00 3.49
CA GLY A 391 -8.94 17.56 3.00
C GLY A 391 -7.82 18.50 3.47
N TRP A 392 -8.05 19.79 3.39
CA TRP A 392 -7.12 20.81 3.90
C TRP A 392 -6.89 20.69 5.41
N SER A 393 -7.96 20.47 6.19
CA SER A 393 -7.87 20.26 7.63
C SER A 393 -7.02 19.03 7.96
N ASN A 394 -7.28 17.89 7.30
CA ASN A 394 -6.50 16.68 7.47
C ASN A 394 -5.01 16.90 7.13
N LEU A 395 -4.74 17.52 5.99
CA LEU A 395 -3.39 17.82 5.54
C LEU A 395 -2.65 18.76 6.51
N SER A 396 -3.32 19.82 6.97
CA SER A 396 -2.72 20.78 7.92
C SER A 396 -2.40 20.16 9.27
N ALA A 397 -3.16 19.14 9.69
CA ALA A 397 -2.89 18.39 10.91
C ALA A 397 -1.59 17.56 10.78
N GLU A 398 -1.36 16.93 9.63
CA GLU A 398 -0.11 16.20 9.37
C GLU A 398 1.12 17.13 9.34
N PHE A 399 0.98 18.34 8.81
CA PHE A 399 2.07 19.33 8.84
C PHE A 399 2.40 19.86 10.25
N ARG A 400 1.44 19.82 11.17
CA ARG A 400 1.65 20.20 12.58
C ARG A 400 2.29 19.08 13.42
N ALA A 401 2.28 17.85 12.93
CA ALA A 401 2.92 16.75 13.61
C ALA A 401 4.45 16.96 13.65
N SER A 402 5.06 16.79 14.82
CA SER A 402 6.50 16.78 14.92
C SER A 402 7.06 15.57 14.17
N PRO A 403 8.14 15.75 13.38
CA PRO A 403 8.82 14.59 12.82
C PRO A 403 9.31 13.72 13.99
N PRO A 404 9.24 12.38 13.86
CA PRO A 404 9.85 11.51 14.84
C PRO A 404 11.36 11.79 14.90
N GLY A 405 11.91 11.80 16.09
CA GLY A 405 13.36 11.89 16.27
C GLY A 405 14.00 10.58 15.78
N ASP A 406 14.72 10.65 14.67
CA ASP A 406 15.52 9.51 14.17
C ASP A 406 16.78 9.30 15.06
N ASP A 407 17.06 10.23 15.96
CA ASP A 407 18.26 10.27 16.77
C ASP A 407 18.43 9.03 17.62
N ARG A 408 17.32 8.46 18.13
CA ARG A 408 17.35 7.24 18.97
C ARG A 408 18.03 6.06 18.28
N LEU A 409 17.70 5.75 17.04
CA LEU A 409 18.26 4.60 16.32
C LEU A 409 19.69 4.87 15.84
N VAL A 410 20.03 6.10 15.57
CA VAL A 410 21.42 6.51 15.25
C VAL A 410 22.30 6.35 16.50
N GLU A 411 21.89 6.88 17.65
CA GLU A 411 22.60 6.76 18.91
C GLU A 411 22.72 5.28 19.35
N LEU A 412 21.65 4.49 19.19
CA LEU A 412 21.66 3.05 19.45
C LEU A 412 22.68 2.33 18.55
N ALA A 413 22.75 2.69 17.27
CA ALA A 413 23.73 2.12 16.36
C ALA A 413 25.16 2.45 16.77
N ASP A 414 25.41 3.68 17.21
CA ASP A 414 26.74 4.08 17.70
C ASP A 414 27.09 3.36 19.01
N ALA A 415 26.16 3.22 19.96
CA ALA A 415 26.35 2.46 21.19
C ALA A 415 26.66 0.97 20.97
N LEU A 416 26.02 0.35 19.98
CA LEU A 416 26.30 -1.03 19.56
C LEU A 416 27.67 -1.16 18.87
N LYS A 417 28.02 -0.20 18.03
CA LYS A 417 29.33 -0.14 17.34
C LYS A 417 30.47 -0.03 18.34
N ASP A 418 30.35 0.80 19.36
CA ASP A 418 31.37 1.01 20.39
C ASP A 418 31.65 -0.29 21.18
N ARG A 419 30.70 -1.22 21.19
CA ARG A 419 30.84 -2.57 21.76
C ARG A 419 31.31 -3.63 20.75
N GLY A 420 31.64 -3.22 19.52
CA GLY A 420 32.04 -4.14 18.46
C GLY A 420 30.89 -5.04 17.97
N ALA A 421 29.64 -4.72 18.30
CA ALA A 421 28.47 -5.49 17.90
C ALA A 421 28.00 -5.10 16.50
N ALA A 422 28.75 -5.49 15.47
CA ALA A 422 28.40 -5.23 14.06
C ALA A 422 27.21 -6.08 13.56
N ARG A 423 26.96 -7.24 14.20
CA ARG A 423 25.87 -8.16 13.86
C ARG A 423 25.12 -8.55 15.11
N ILE A 424 23.78 -8.39 15.07
CA ILE A 424 22.92 -8.64 16.22
C ILE A 424 21.63 -9.33 15.79
N TYR A 425 20.95 -9.94 16.74
CA TYR A 425 19.52 -10.24 16.60
C TYR A 425 18.68 -9.12 17.20
N GLY A 426 17.44 -8.97 16.74
CA GLY A 426 16.54 -7.96 17.30
C GLY A 426 15.08 -8.28 17.06
N THR A 427 14.19 -7.58 17.78
CA THR A 427 12.76 -7.58 17.51
C THR A 427 12.49 -7.08 16.10
N TYR A 428 11.37 -7.53 15.52
CA TYR A 428 11.04 -7.29 14.11
C TYR A 428 11.08 -5.80 13.73
N TRP A 429 10.37 -4.96 14.49
CA TRP A 429 10.12 -3.58 14.10
C TRP A 429 11.35 -2.69 14.02
N GLU A 430 12.38 -3.00 14.80
CA GLU A 430 13.59 -2.18 14.89
C GLU A 430 14.75 -2.70 14.04
N SER A 431 14.79 -4.01 13.73
CA SER A 431 15.95 -4.62 13.08
C SER A 431 16.29 -4.00 11.73
N ALA A 432 15.36 -3.95 10.78
CA ALA A 432 15.64 -3.38 9.48
C ALA A 432 15.79 -1.85 9.51
N ALA A 433 15.11 -1.17 10.43
CA ALA A 433 15.28 0.25 10.66
C ALA A 433 16.69 0.58 11.18
N LEU A 434 17.22 -0.22 12.12
CA LEU A 434 18.58 -0.09 12.62
C LEU A 434 19.63 -0.30 11.50
N ASN A 435 19.42 -1.28 10.61
CA ASN A 435 20.25 -1.47 9.42
C ASN A 435 20.31 -0.20 8.57
N TYR A 436 19.16 0.47 8.39
CA TYR A 436 19.07 1.71 7.63
C TYR A 436 19.79 2.87 8.31
N TYR A 437 19.45 3.18 9.57
CA TYR A 437 19.99 4.33 10.28
C TYR A 437 21.47 4.18 10.61
N SER A 438 21.96 2.96 10.80
CA SER A 438 23.40 2.71 10.95
C SER A 438 24.18 2.83 9.63
N GLY A 439 23.51 2.96 8.48
CA GLY A 439 24.15 2.89 7.16
C GLY A 439 24.76 1.52 6.88
N ASN A 440 24.12 0.44 7.32
CA ASN A 440 24.59 -0.96 7.30
C ASN A 440 25.85 -1.23 8.14
N ARG A 441 26.23 -0.31 9.04
CA ARG A 441 27.32 -0.56 10.01
C ARG A 441 26.91 -1.62 11.04
N ILE A 442 25.63 -1.66 11.39
CA ILE A 442 25.01 -2.71 12.21
C ILE A 442 24.10 -3.52 11.29
N GLN A 443 24.24 -4.84 11.32
CA GLN A 443 23.36 -5.76 10.64
C GLN A 443 22.50 -6.48 11.69
N ALA A 444 21.24 -6.07 11.81
CA ALA A 444 20.28 -6.63 12.74
C ALA A 444 19.36 -7.62 12.02
N ALA A 445 19.33 -8.85 12.47
CA ALA A 445 18.47 -9.92 11.96
C ALA A 445 17.21 -10.04 12.83
N PRO A 446 16.00 -9.94 12.26
CA PRO A 446 14.78 -9.95 13.05
C PRO A 446 14.43 -11.35 13.56
N ILE A 447 14.11 -11.46 14.86
CA ILE A 447 13.62 -12.70 15.47
C ILE A 447 12.27 -12.49 16.16
N VAL A 448 11.53 -13.58 16.28
CA VAL A 448 10.20 -13.62 16.92
C VAL A 448 10.05 -14.91 17.72
N TYR A 449 9.22 -14.89 18.77
CA TYR A 449 8.81 -16.11 19.45
C TYR A 449 7.48 -16.59 18.88
N GLU A 450 7.50 -17.66 18.11
CA GLU A 450 6.34 -18.27 17.49
C GLU A 450 6.43 -19.80 17.58
N ASN A 451 5.28 -20.49 17.65
CA ASN A 451 5.18 -21.95 17.71
C ASN A 451 6.01 -22.62 18.84
N GLY A 452 6.23 -21.91 19.96
CA GLY A 452 6.94 -22.45 21.12
C GLY A 452 8.46 -22.28 21.10
N THR A 453 9.02 -21.63 20.08
CA THR A 453 10.47 -21.39 19.94
C THR A 453 10.78 -19.97 19.46
N ILE A 454 12.03 -19.56 19.63
CA ILE A 454 12.56 -18.34 18.98
C ILE A 454 13.00 -18.73 17.58
N GLY A 455 12.61 -17.96 16.60
CA GLY A 455 12.93 -18.20 15.19
C GLY A 455 13.00 -16.93 14.36
N PRO A 456 13.30 -17.07 13.05
CA PRO A 456 13.33 -15.96 12.13
C PRO A 456 11.97 -15.28 11.99
N ALA A 457 11.94 -13.95 12.06
CA ALA A 457 10.78 -13.20 11.65
C ALA A 457 10.70 -13.09 10.11
N VAL A 458 9.57 -12.59 9.60
CA VAL A 458 9.45 -12.19 8.19
C VAL A 458 10.44 -11.07 7.85
N ALA A 459 10.62 -10.78 6.57
CA ALA A 459 11.57 -9.75 6.10
C ALA A 459 13.03 -10.01 6.50
N SER A 460 13.46 -11.26 6.39
CA SER A 460 14.78 -11.73 6.79
C SER A 460 15.45 -12.61 5.75
N ARG A 461 16.74 -12.93 5.95
CA ARG A 461 17.53 -13.81 5.09
C ARG A 461 18.02 -15.03 5.87
N ALA A 462 18.04 -16.19 5.24
CA ALA A 462 18.46 -17.46 5.85
C ALA A 462 19.91 -17.41 6.38
N ASP A 463 20.81 -16.74 5.67
CA ASP A 463 22.22 -16.61 6.05
C ASP A 463 22.43 -15.83 7.36
N TRP A 464 21.45 -15.04 7.79
CA TRP A 464 21.51 -14.30 9.07
C TRP A 464 21.34 -15.20 10.30
N TYR A 465 20.89 -16.43 10.15
CA TYR A 465 20.63 -17.37 11.26
C TYR A 465 21.62 -18.53 11.34
N ARG A 466 22.67 -18.50 10.49
CA ARG A 466 23.76 -19.47 10.47
C ARG A 466 24.94 -18.98 11.31
N GLY A 467 25.75 -19.91 11.81
CA GLY A 467 26.90 -19.60 12.67
C GLY A 467 27.86 -18.55 12.10
N GLY A 468 28.00 -18.49 10.77
CA GLY A 468 28.80 -17.46 10.09
C GLY A 468 28.30 -16.02 10.23
N PHE A 469 27.05 -15.80 10.64
CA PHE A 469 26.53 -14.44 10.94
C PHE A 469 27.19 -13.86 12.19
N ASN A 470 27.55 -14.68 13.17
CA ASN A 470 28.30 -14.32 14.38
C ASN A 470 27.67 -13.15 15.17
N ALA A 471 26.39 -13.25 15.47
CA ALA A 471 25.69 -12.31 16.33
C ALA A 471 26.06 -12.57 17.80
N ARG A 472 26.38 -11.51 18.55
CA ARG A 472 26.68 -11.59 20.00
C ARG A 472 25.73 -10.79 20.86
N CYS A 473 24.92 -9.92 20.30
CA CYS A 473 23.94 -9.14 21.06
C CYS A 473 22.53 -9.35 20.51
N LEU A 474 21.57 -9.19 21.41
CA LEU A 474 20.14 -9.20 21.14
C LEU A 474 19.54 -7.86 21.52
N LEU A 475 18.83 -7.24 20.60
CA LEU A 475 18.06 -6.02 20.81
C LEU A 475 16.57 -6.37 20.98
N VAL A 476 15.96 -5.97 22.07
CA VAL A 476 14.54 -6.17 22.35
C VAL A 476 13.87 -4.82 22.56
N ASP A 477 12.90 -4.47 21.72
CA ASP A 477 12.04 -3.32 21.95
C ASP A 477 11.05 -3.64 23.08
N GLU A 478 11.07 -2.86 24.16
CA GLU A 478 10.18 -3.07 25.30
C GLU A 478 8.70 -2.83 24.97
N THR A 479 8.42 -2.03 23.95
CA THR A 479 7.06 -1.69 23.54
C THR A 479 6.45 -2.75 22.62
N GLN A 480 7.29 -3.47 21.87
CA GLN A 480 6.89 -4.50 20.91
C GLN A 480 7.84 -5.69 20.93
N ARG A 481 7.70 -6.53 21.93
CA ARG A 481 8.63 -7.63 22.23
C ARG A 481 8.50 -8.84 21.28
N ASP A 482 7.58 -8.88 20.35
CA ASP A 482 7.37 -9.99 19.40
C ASP A 482 7.31 -11.38 20.10
N GLY A 483 6.73 -11.41 21.30
CA GLY A 483 6.66 -12.60 22.14
C GLY A 483 7.96 -12.94 22.91
N LEU A 484 9.03 -12.17 22.76
CA LEU A 484 10.33 -12.36 23.43
C LEU A 484 10.29 -11.87 24.88
N THR A 485 9.80 -12.70 25.80
CA THR A 485 9.91 -12.43 27.24
C THR A 485 11.31 -12.76 27.77
N ASN A 486 11.71 -12.14 28.86
CA ASN A 486 13.02 -12.41 29.48
C ASN A 486 13.23 -13.90 29.76
N ALA A 487 12.22 -14.58 30.32
CA ALA A 487 12.29 -16.01 30.59
C ALA A 487 12.48 -16.86 29.30
N ARG A 488 11.85 -16.48 28.19
CA ARG A 488 12.00 -17.17 26.89
C ARG A 488 13.38 -16.94 26.30
N ILE A 489 13.90 -15.71 26.39
CA ILE A 489 15.24 -15.35 25.93
C ILE A 489 16.29 -16.14 26.73
N GLU A 490 16.19 -16.14 28.05
CA GLU A 490 17.13 -16.86 28.91
C GLU A 490 17.03 -18.38 28.76
N ALA A 491 15.83 -18.92 28.56
CA ALA A 491 15.66 -20.35 28.30
C ALA A 491 16.29 -20.78 26.97
N PHE A 492 16.32 -19.89 25.95
CA PHE A 492 16.84 -20.20 24.64
C PHE A 492 18.33 -19.89 24.46
N PHE A 493 18.78 -18.71 24.89
CA PHE A 493 20.15 -18.23 24.71
C PHE A 493 21.02 -18.36 25.97
N GLY A 494 20.43 -18.59 27.12
CA GLY A 494 21.09 -18.50 28.42
C GLY A 494 21.05 -17.08 29.02
N PRO A 495 21.65 -16.89 30.21
CA PRO A 495 21.80 -15.57 30.83
C PRO A 495 22.75 -14.70 29.98
N ALA A 496 22.44 -13.41 29.87
CA ALA A 496 23.32 -12.47 29.21
C ALA A 496 24.51 -12.09 30.09
N ASP A 497 25.67 -11.89 29.50
CA ASP A 497 26.89 -11.45 30.19
C ASP A 497 26.86 -9.94 30.44
N GLU A 498 26.27 -9.17 29.54
CA GLU A 498 26.06 -7.71 29.66
C GLU A 498 24.60 -7.36 29.37
N PHE A 499 24.03 -6.49 30.20
CA PHE A 499 22.67 -6.00 30.05
C PHE A 499 22.66 -4.47 30.11
N LEU A 500 22.02 -3.86 29.11
CA LEU A 500 21.89 -2.42 28.98
C LEU A 500 20.44 -2.05 28.62
N LEU A 501 19.96 -0.97 29.22
CA LEU A 501 18.69 -0.36 28.84
C LEU A 501 18.97 0.97 28.15
N TYR A 502 18.51 1.10 26.93
CA TYR A 502 18.74 2.28 26.12
C TYR A 502 17.43 2.76 25.49
N ASN A 503 16.87 3.85 25.99
CA ASN A 503 15.68 4.50 25.41
C ASN A 503 14.55 3.51 25.00
N GLN A 504 14.07 2.69 25.94
CA GLN A 504 13.05 1.64 25.73
C GLN A 504 13.52 0.43 24.87
N ALA A 505 14.81 0.36 24.57
CA ALA A 505 15.41 -0.83 23.97
C ALA A 505 16.30 -1.51 24.99
N GLU A 506 16.11 -2.82 25.14
CA GLU A 506 16.93 -3.69 25.96
C GLU A 506 17.99 -4.33 25.08
N ILE A 507 19.26 -4.14 25.41
CA ILE A 507 20.39 -4.77 24.73
C ILE A 507 20.99 -5.82 25.67
N ARG A 508 21.07 -7.06 25.20
CA ARG A 508 21.69 -8.19 25.89
C ARG A 508 22.86 -8.68 25.06
N CYS A 509 24.06 -8.64 25.61
CA CYS A 509 25.24 -9.14 24.91
C CYS A 509 25.76 -10.42 25.62
N TYR A 510 26.38 -11.29 24.83
CA TYR A 510 26.81 -12.61 25.20
C TYR A 510 28.25 -12.83 24.72
N ASP A 511 29.03 -13.53 25.51
CA ASP A 511 30.38 -13.95 25.13
C ASP A 511 30.35 -15.05 24.06
N VAL A 512 29.21 -15.73 23.93
CA VAL A 512 28.98 -16.78 22.93
C VAL A 512 28.37 -16.24 21.65
N ASN A 513 28.57 -16.96 20.54
CA ASN A 513 27.94 -16.66 19.25
C ASN A 513 26.48 -17.16 19.26
N LEU A 514 25.52 -16.24 19.31
CA LEU A 514 24.09 -16.55 19.31
C LEU A 514 23.65 -17.27 18.03
N SER A 515 24.33 -17.04 16.90
CA SER A 515 23.99 -17.67 15.63
C SER A 515 24.28 -19.18 15.65
N GLU A 516 25.29 -19.63 16.40
CA GLU A 516 25.53 -21.06 16.60
C GLU A 516 24.46 -21.71 17.47
N ILE A 517 23.84 -20.95 18.39
CA ILE A 517 22.71 -21.44 19.18
C ILE A 517 21.48 -21.58 18.27
N MET A 518 21.23 -20.62 17.39
CA MET A 518 20.14 -20.68 16.41
C MET A 518 20.30 -21.90 15.50
N GLU A 519 21.48 -22.08 14.90
CA GLU A 519 21.80 -23.19 14.01
C GLU A 519 21.67 -24.56 14.70
N ARG A 520 22.18 -24.72 15.95
CA ARG A 520 22.05 -25.96 16.73
C ARG A 520 20.59 -26.31 17.06
N ASN A 521 19.70 -25.35 17.11
CA ASN A 521 18.26 -25.55 17.29
C ASN A 521 17.50 -25.72 15.96
N GLY A 522 18.21 -25.88 14.84
CA GLY A 522 17.60 -26.13 13.52
C GLY A 522 16.85 -24.92 12.96
N ILE A 523 17.29 -23.70 13.28
CA ILE A 523 16.63 -22.44 12.90
C ILE A 523 17.29 -21.79 11.67
N ASP A 524 18.19 -22.49 11.01
CA ASP A 524 18.92 -22.04 9.82
C ASP A 524 18.20 -22.37 8.50
N GLU A 525 17.13 -23.17 8.53
CA GLU A 525 16.31 -23.55 7.37
C GLU A 525 14.93 -22.85 7.41
N PHE A 526 14.52 -22.30 6.27
CA PHE A 526 13.19 -21.69 6.06
C PHE A 526 12.27 -22.61 5.25
#